data_bb1f17475459665dacdb9af8f0a0df27
#
_entry.id   bb1f17475459665dacdb9af8f0a0df27
#
_cell.length_a   1.000
_cell.length_b   1.000
_cell.length_c   1.000
_cell.angle_alpha   90.00
_cell.angle_beta   90.00
_cell.angle_gamma   90.00
#
_symmetry.space_group_name_H-M   'P 1'
#
loop_
_entity.id
_entity.type
_entity.pdbx_description
1 polymer ?
#
loop_
_entity_poly.entity_id
_entity_poly.type
_entity_poly.pdbx_seq_one_letter_code
_entity_poly.pdbx_strand_id
1 'polypeptide(L)'
;MYAFFMLKSKGTNQMELVTKRPRGTEDKLPKEIYKWHTVEKIARNVAEAYGCKEIRTPTFEHTELFQRGVGGTTDVVQKEMYTFNDKKGRSITLKPEGTAGAVRAAIENGLLN
;
A
#
# COMPACT_ATOMS: atom_id res chain seq x y z
N MET A 1 4.01 -3.02 5.69
CA MET A 1 5.22 -3.62 6.31
C MET A 1 5.05 -3.56 7.82
N TYR A 2 5.10 -4.71 8.48
CA TYR A 2 4.99 -4.81 9.94
C TYR A 2 6.39 -4.89 10.53
N ALA A 3 6.70 -4.02 11.48
CA ALA A 3 7.94 -4.10 12.25
C ALA A 3 7.57 -4.34 13.73
N PHE A 4 8.17 -5.35 14.35
CA PHE A 4 8.03 -5.60 15.78
C PHE A 4 9.23 -4.99 16.50
N PHE A 5 8.96 -4.04 17.37
CA PHE A 5 9.98 -3.36 18.14
C PHE A 5 9.85 -3.73 19.62
N MET A 6 10.89 -4.30 20.20
CA MET A 6 10.96 -4.51 21.66
C MET A 6 11.33 -3.20 22.33
N LEU A 7 10.37 -2.56 22.97
CA LEU A 7 10.62 -1.44 23.87
C LEU A 7 11.21 -1.96 25.18
N LYS A 8 12.54 -2.03 25.27
CA LYS A 8 13.20 -2.13 26.58
C LYS A 8 13.11 -0.77 27.27
N SER A 9 12.41 -0.72 28.38
CA SER A 9 12.39 0.46 29.25
C SER A 9 13.77 0.67 29.90
N LYS A 10 14.23 1.93 29.87
CA LYS A 10 15.36 2.53 30.57
C LYS A 10 16.71 2.53 29.84
N GLY A 11 17.00 3.72 29.36
CA GLY A 11 18.29 4.21 28.90
C GLY A 11 18.02 5.46 28.05
N THR A 12 17.97 6.63 28.68
CA THR A 12 17.80 7.92 28.01
C THR A 12 19.08 8.31 27.26
N ASN A 13 19.34 7.68 26.12
CA ASN A 13 20.08 8.34 25.06
C ASN A 13 19.02 8.87 24.09
N GLN A 14 18.76 10.18 24.12
CA GLN A 14 18.05 10.87 23.05
C GLN A 14 18.89 10.70 21.79
N MET A 15 18.54 9.70 20.95
CA MET A 15 19.05 9.66 19.59
C MET A 15 18.48 10.87 18.86
N GLU A 16 19.37 11.72 18.38
CA GLU A 16 18.98 12.87 17.58
C GLU A 16 18.28 12.39 16.30
N LEU A 17 17.05 12.86 16.06
CA LEU A 17 16.28 12.49 14.89
C LEU A 17 16.89 13.15 13.65
N VAL A 18 17.44 12.35 12.76
CA VAL A 18 17.98 12.80 11.47
C VAL A 18 16.85 13.30 10.56
N THR A 19 15.68 12.64 10.60
CA THR A 19 14.51 13.02 9.79
C THR A 19 13.22 12.80 10.55
N LYS A 20 12.18 13.56 10.19
CA LYS A 20 10.80 13.33 10.64
C LYS A 20 10.01 12.62 9.54
N ARG A 21 8.84 12.04 9.90
CA ARG A 21 7.92 11.45 8.93
C ARG A 21 7.52 12.49 7.86
N PRO A 22 7.30 12.06 6.60
CA PRO A 22 6.81 12.94 5.55
C PRO A 22 5.48 13.59 5.93
N ARG A 23 5.25 14.82 5.45
CA ARG A 23 3.98 15.52 5.65
C ARG A 23 2.84 14.71 5.03
N GLY A 24 1.71 14.62 5.75
CA GLY A 24 0.54 13.84 5.30
C GLY A 24 0.61 12.35 5.65
N THR A 25 1.65 11.90 6.35
CA THR A 25 1.76 10.52 6.83
C THR A 25 1.63 10.43 8.35
N GLU A 26 1.29 9.27 8.87
CA GLU A 26 1.15 9.03 10.30
C GLU A 26 1.62 7.62 10.68
N ASP A 27 2.42 7.53 11.75
CA ASP A 27 2.81 6.25 12.34
C ASP A 27 1.70 5.74 13.26
N LYS A 28 1.32 4.47 13.11
CA LYS A 28 0.38 3.83 14.06
C LYS A 28 1.18 3.16 15.17
N LEU A 29 1.08 3.73 16.36
CA LEU A 29 1.87 3.35 17.51
C LEU A 29 1.25 2.16 18.29
N PRO A 30 2.03 1.44 19.12
CA PRO A 30 1.54 0.28 19.88
C PRO A 30 0.29 0.56 20.71
N LYS A 31 0.12 1.78 21.23
CA LYS A 31 -1.03 2.17 22.06
C LYS A 31 -2.37 2.21 21.30
N GLU A 32 -2.34 2.23 19.96
CA GLU A 32 -3.57 2.37 19.14
C GLU A 32 -3.71 1.32 18.04
N ILE A 33 -2.63 0.56 17.75
CA ILE A 33 -2.63 -0.42 16.65
C ILE A 33 -3.70 -1.51 16.83
N TYR A 34 -4.10 -1.82 18.07
CA TYR A 34 -5.15 -2.80 18.35
C TYR A 34 -6.52 -2.42 17.73
N LYS A 35 -6.79 -1.11 17.58
CA LYS A 35 -8.02 -0.64 16.92
C LYS A 35 -8.03 -0.99 15.44
N TRP A 36 -6.89 -0.84 14.79
CA TRP A 36 -6.68 -1.23 13.39
C TRP A 36 -6.84 -2.73 13.21
N HIS A 37 -6.17 -3.53 14.05
CA HIS A 37 -6.32 -4.99 14.01
C HIS A 37 -7.78 -5.43 14.20
N THR A 38 -8.54 -4.74 15.04
CA THR A 38 -9.96 -5.06 15.25
C THR A 38 -10.77 -4.83 13.98
N VAL A 39 -10.61 -3.65 13.34
CA VAL A 39 -11.31 -3.32 12.10
C VAL A 39 -10.90 -4.26 10.96
N GLU A 40 -9.60 -4.49 10.79
CA GLU A 40 -9.05 -5.39 9.77
C GLU A 40 -9.59 -6.82 9.95
N LYS A 41 -9.66 -7.32 11.19
CA LYS A 41 -10.19 -8.65 11.49
C LYS A 41 -11.68 -8.76 11.13
N ILE A 42 -12.48 -7.75 11.48
CA ILE A 42 -13.90 -7.73 11.15
C ILE A 42 -14.08 -7.70 9.64
N ALA A 43 -13.39 -6.82 8.93
CA ALA A 43 -13.46 -6.70 7.49
C ALA A 43 -13.07 -8.02 6.79
N ARG A 44 -12.00 -8.67 7.25
CA ARG A 44 -11.56 -9.97 6.75
C ARG A 44 -12.63 -11.05 6.95
N ASN A 45 -13.17 -11.17 8.16
CA ASN A 45 -14.20 -12.18 8.47
C ASN A 45 -15.44 -12.00 7.60
N VAL A 46 -15.86 -10.75 7.36
CA VAL A 46 -16.99 -10.45 6.47
C VAL A 46 -16.66 -10.86 5.04
N ALA A 47 -15.50 -10.47 4.52
CA ALA A 47 -15.08 -10.82 3.16
C ALA A 47 -15.03 -12.35 2.96
N GLU A 48 -14.44 -13.08 3.90
CA GLU A 48 -14.37 -14.54 3.88
C GLU A 48 -15.76 -15.20 3.92
N ALA A 49 -16.69 -14.65 4.72
CA ALA A 49 -18.08 -15.15 4.78
C ALA A 49 -18.82 -14.99 3.44
N TYR A 50 -18.44 -13.99 2.63
CA TYR A 50 -18.93 -13.81 1.24
C TYR A 50 -18.12 -14.58 0.20
N GLY A 51 -17.20 -15.46 0.61
CA GLY A 51 -16.39 -16.27 -0.30
C GLY A 51 -15.22 -15.53 -0.94
N CYS A 52 -14.93 -14.31 -0.53
CA CYS A 52 -13.77 -13.57 -1.01
C CYS A 52 -12.47 -14.18 -0.47
N LYS A 53 -11.44 -14.16 -1.31
CA LYS A 53 -10.08 -14.58 -0.92
C LYS A 53 -9.15 -13.38 -0.93
N GLU A 54 -8.23 -13.34 0.02
CA GLU A 54 -7.25 -12.25 0.11
C GLU A 54 -6.26 -12.32 -1.05
N ILE A 55 -6.02 -11.18 -1.67
CA ILE A 55 -4.92 -10.95 -2.60
C ILE A 55 -4.10 -9.76 -2.13
N ARG A 56 -2.79 -9.85 -2.21
CA ARG A 56 -1.87 -8.76 -1.91
C ARG A 56 -1.02 -8.44 -3.13
N THR A 57 -1.11 -7.21 -3.59
CA THR A 57 -0.35 -6.70 -4.74
C THR A 57 0.82 -5.84 -4.26
N PRO A 58 1.85 -5.65 -5.10
CA PRO A 58 2.95 -4.73 -4.80
C PRO A 58 2.48 -3.31 -4.47
N THR A 59 3.33 -2.55 -3.79
CA THR A 59 3.07 -1.14 -3.47
C THR A 59 3.19 -0.25 -4.71
N PHE A 60 3.91 -0.69 -5.71
CA PHE A 60 4.11 0.01 -6.99
C PHE A 60 3.89 -0.96 -8.14
N GLU A 61 3.49 -0.40 -9.28
CA GLU A 61 3.22 -1.12 -10.53
C GLU A 61 3.85 -0.37 -11.70
N HIS A 62 3.88 -0.98 -12.88
CA HIS A 62 4.20 -0.24 -14.10
C HIS A 62 3.18 0.87 -14.35
N THR A 63 3.64 2.06 -14.70
CA THR A 63 2.78 3.23 -14.90
C THR A 63 1.68 2.99 -15.93
N GLU A 64 1.97 2.19 -16.95
CA GLU A 64 1.03 1.82 -18.01
C GLU A 64 -0.24 1.15 -17.50
N LEU A 65 -0.18 0.41 -16.40
CA LEU A 65 -1.34 -0.24 -15.80
C LEU A 65 -2.43 0.77 -15.45
N PHE A 66 -2.03 1.90 -14.89
CA PHE A 66 -2.95 2.95 -14.48
C PHE A 66 -3.40 3.84 -15.64
N GLN A 67 -2.56 4.01 -16.65
CA GLN A 67 -2.91 4.78 -17.85
C GLN A 67 -3.99 4.11 -18.69
N ARG A 68 -3.99 2.77 -18.76
CA ARG A 68 -4.99 2.01 -19.51
C ARG A 68 -6.35 1.90 -18.83
N GLY A 69 -6.37 1.87 -17.51
CA GLY A 69 -7.59 1.67 -16.72
C GLY A 69 -8.48 2.91 -16.63
N VAL A 70 -7.92 4.08 -16.80
CA VAL A 70 -8.63 5.36 -16.71
C VAL A 70 -8.68 5.93 -18.12
N GLY A 71 -9.70 5.52 -18.90
CA GLY A 71 -9.87 5.94 -20.32
C GLY A 71 -9.40 7.37 -20.54
N GLY A 72 -8.28 7.53 -21.20
CA GLY A 72 -7.60 8.67 -21.79
C GLY A 72 -7.76 10.11 -21.27
N THR A 73 -8.42 10.36 -20.18
CA THR A 73 -9.02 11.66 -19.89
C THR A 73 -8.83 12.21 -18.49
N THR A 74 -7.81 11.88 -17.75
CA THR A 74 -7.62 12.71 -16.56
C THR A 74 -6.18 13.09 -16.35
N ASP A 75 -5.82 14.26 -16.87
CA ASP A 75 -4.71 15.10 -16.38
C ASP A 75 -4.64 15.13 -14.84
N VAL A 76 -5.78 14.97 -14.17
CA VAL A 76 -5.93 14.95 -12.71
C VAL A 76 -5.27 13.70 -12.12
N VAL A 77 -5.50 12.52 -12.69
CA VAL A 77 -4.89 11.27 -12.18
C VAL A 77 -3.37 11.25 -12.39
N GLN A 78 -2.91 11.78 -13.53
CA GLN A 78 -1.46 11.88 -13.78
C GLN A 78 -0.75 12.87 -12.85
N LYS A 79 -1.41 13.97 -12.46
CA LYS A 79 -0.84 14.97 -11.55
C LYS A 79 -0.77 14.50 -10.09
N GLU A 80 -1.60 13.55 -9.70
CA GLU A 80 -1.64 13.00 -8.34
C GLU A 80 -0.81 11.72 -8.17
N MET A 81 -0.37 11.09 -9.27
CA MET A 81 0.44 9.88 -9.21
C MET A 81 1.91 10.18 -8.90
N TYR A 82 2.46 9.42 -7.96
CA TYR A 82 3.89 9.43 -7.68
C TYR A 82 4.60 8.46 -8.63
N THR A 83 5.15 9.00 -9.71
CA THR A 83 5.82 8.23 -10.77
C THR A 83 7.31 8.52 -10.78
N PHE A 84 8.12 7.47 -10.98
CA PHE A 84 9.57 7.55 -11.06
C PHE A 84 10.12 6.45 -11.99
N ASN A 85 11.34 6.61 -12.44
CA ASN A 85 12.03 5.59 -13.20
C ASN A 85 12.84 4.67 -12.28
N ASP A 86 12.78 3.37 -12.53
CA ASP A 86 13.67 2.43 -11.87
C ASP A 86 15.08 2.51 -12.44
N LYS A 87 16.01 1.74 -11.86
CA LYS A 87 17.44 1.74 -12.30
C LYS A 87 17.63 1.27 -13.76
N LYS A 88 16.62 0.66 -14.38
CA LYS A 88 16.63 0.20 -15.78
C LYS A 88 15.84 1.14 -16.70
N GLY A 89 15.40 2.30 -16.21
CA GLY A 89 14.63 3.29 -16.98
C GLY A 89 13.15 2.96 -17.17
N ARG A 90 12.59 1.96 -16.47
CA ARG A 90 11.18 1.62 -16.57
C ARG A 90 10.35 2.57 -15.71
N SER A 91 9.24 3.08 -16.25
CA SER A 91 8.33 3.95 -15.52
C SER A 91 7.50 3.16 -14.50
N ILE A 92 7.63 3.51 -13.24
CA ILE A 92 7.00 2.88 -12.08
C ILE A 92 6.19 3.92 -11.34
N THR A 93 5.00 3.54 -10.88
CA THR A 93 4.09 4.41 -10.12
C THR A 93 3.71 3.76 -8.80
N LEU A 94 3.76 4.52 -7.70
CA LEU A 94 3.12 4.09 -6.45
C LEU A 94 1.62 3.94 -6.71
N LYS A 95 1.05 2.79 -6.34
CA LYS A 95 -0.36 2.50 -6.62
C LYS A 95 -1.28 3.56 -5.99
N PRO A 96 -2.05 4.32 -6.81
CA PRO A 96 -3.01 5.29 -6.30
C PRO A 96 -4.27 4.61 -5.76
N GLU A 97 -4.55 3.37 -6.22
CA GLU A 97 -5.69 2.55 -5.81
C GLU A 97 -5.33 1.05 -5.93
N GLY A 98 -6.19 0.16 -5.44
CA GLY A 98 -5.89 -1.27 -5.38
C GLY A 98 -6.48 -2.11 -6.50
N THR A 99 -7.52 -1.64 -7.19
CA THR A 99 -8.31 -2.45 -8.12
C THR A 99 -7.52 -2.87 -9.36
N ALA A 100 -6.80 -1.93 -9.98
CA ALA A 100 -6.02 -2.23 -11.19
C ALA A 100 -4.96 -3.29 -10.92
N GLY A 101 -4.22 -3.18 -9.80
CA GLY A 101 -3.25 -4.18 -9.40
C GLY A 101 -3.85 -5.55 -9.08
N ALA A 102 -5.02 -5.58 -8.43
CA ALA A 102 -5.73 -6.83 -8.15
C ALA A 102 -6.21 -7.53 -9.42
N VAL A 103 -6.79 -6.78 -10.37
CA VAL A 103 -7.22 -7.31 -11.67
C VAL A 103 -6.03 -7.80 -12.48
N ARG A 104 -4.93 -7.03 -12.55
CA ARG A 104 -3.69 -7.47 -13.20
C ARG A 104 -3.20 -8.79 -12.61
N ALA A 105 -3.13 -8.89 -11.29
CA ALA A 105 -2.66 -10.09 -10.61
C ALA A 105 -3.59 -11.29 -10.85
N ALA A 106 -4.91 -11.06 -10.87
CA ALA A 106 -5.88 -12.12 -11.16
C ALA A 106 -5.73 -12.66 -12.60
N ILE A 107 -5.55 -11.78 -13.57
CA ILE A 107 -5.33 -12.16 -14.99
C ILE A 107 -4.01 -12.90 -15.14
N GLU A 108 -2.92 -12.35 -14.62
CA GLU A 108 -1.56 -12.91 -14.73
C GLU A 108 -1.44 -14.32 -14.14
N ASN A 109 -2.21 -14.61 -13.09
CA ASN A 109 -2.20 -15.89 -12.39
C ASN A 109 -3.38 -16.80 -12.74
N GLY A 110 -4.20 -16.46 -13.73
CA GLY A 110 -5.31 -17.30 -14.22
C GLY A 110 -6.41 -17.50 -13.18
N LEU A 111 -6.66 -16.54 -12.30
CA LEU A 111 -7.65 -16.64 -11.23
C LEU A 111 -9.09 -16.37 -11.69
N LEU A 112 -9.29 -16.00 -12.95
CA LEU A 112 -10.60 -15.66 -13.52
C LEU A 112 -11.20 -16.80 -14.36
N ASN A 113 -10.55 -17.97 -14.41
CA ASN A 113 -10.99 -19.16 -15.14
C ASN A 113 -11.74 -20.13 -14.24
#